data_0e6b0f76a53ae9b61e3f892c08dec271
#
_entry.id   0e6b0f76a53ae9b61e3f892c08dec271
#
_cell.length_a   1.000
_cell.length_b   1.000
_cell.length_c   1.000
_cell.angle_alpha   90.00
_cell.angle_beta   90.00
_cell.angle_gamma   90.00
#
_symmetry.space_group_name_H-M   'P 1'
#
loop_
_entity.id
_entity.type
_entity.pdbx_description
1 polymer ?
#
loop_
_entity_poly.entity_id
_entity_poly.type
_entity_poly.pdbx_seq_one_letter_code
_entity_poly.pdbx_strand_id
1 'polypeptide(L)'
;MSDPIVGKFLMSTVHVSNHEQARKFYSETLGFKLVDKNEAMKLAVFDAGGITFAAHVPWEGDTGRGIGGVTGLIFQTEDIGSAFDSLKARGVRIGEEPSKRDSLNVIMGTFYDPDDNEFVVWQPLA
;
A
#
# COMPACT_ATOMS: atom_id res chain seq x y z
N MET A 1 24.66 -3.94 23.84
CA MET A 1 23.55 -3.54 22.95
C MET A 1 22.25 -3.66 23.70
N SER A 2 21.42 -2.66 23.60
CA SER A 2 20.13 -2.67 24.31
C SER A 2 18.99 -2.97 23.35
N ASP A 3 17.90 -3.50 23.91
CA ASP A 3 16.69 -3.74 23.13
C ASP A 3 16.02 -2.42 22.75
N PRO A 4 15.28 -2.40 21.63
CA PRO A 4 14.48 -1.22 21.29
C PRO A 4 13.47 -0.91 22.39
N ILE A 5 13.30 0.37 22.71
CA ILE A 5 12.36 0.80 23.75
C ILE A 5 10.93 0.41 23.41
N VAL A 6 10.56 0.51 22.15
CA VAL A 6 9.18 0.25 21.71
C VAL A 6 8.97 -1.15 21.15
N GLY A 7 9.96 -2.04 21.27
CA GLY A 7 9.84 -3.41 20.81
C GLY A 7 10.13 -3.56 19.33
N LYS A 8 9.12 -3.84 18.51
CA LYS A 8 9.32 -4.08 17.09
C LYS A 8 8.35 -3.26 16.23
N PHE A 9 8.70 -3.08 14.98
CA PHE A 9 7.80 -2.54 13.99
C PHE A 9 6.68 -3.56 13.74
N LEU A 10 5.44 -3.20 13.98
CA LEU A 10 4.32 -4.14 13.89
C LEU A 10 3.66 -4.15 12.51
N MET A 11 3.24 -2.98 12.02
CA MET A 11 2.53 -2.90 10.75
C MET A 11 2.58 -1.50 10.16
N SER A 12 2.40 -1.40 8.84
CA SER A 12 2.15 -0.13 8.16
C SER A 12 0.66 0.05 8.00
N THR A 13 0.19 1.29 8.12
CA THR A 13 -1.24 1.58 7.96
C THR A 13 -1.47 2.72 6.99
N VAL A 14 -2.63 2.69 6.34
CA VAL A 14 -3.13 3.83 5.57
C VAL A 14 -4.55 4.15 6.03
N HIS A 15 -4.93 5.41 5.91
CA HIS A 15 -6.28 5.84 6.20
C HIS A 15 -7.14 5.74 4.95
N VAL A 16 -8.34 5.21 5.12
CA VAL A 16 -9.31 5.04 4.02
C VAL A 16 -10.66 5.56 4.45
N SER A 17 -11.50 5.88 3.48
CA SER A 17 -12.85 6.39 3.78
C SER A 17 -13.83 5.27 4.10
N ASN A 18 -13.59 4.06 3.59
CA ASN A 18 -14.49 2.93 3.75
C ASN A 18 -13.67 1.64 3.80
N HIS A 19 -13.74 0.93 4.94
CA HIS A 19 -12.90 -0.26 5.14
C HIS A 19 -13.33 -1.46 4.29
N GLU A 20 -14.61 -1.57 3.91
CA GLU A 20 -15.07 -2.64 3.01
C GLU A 20 -14.58 -2.41 1.58
N GLN A 21 -14.60 -1.17 1.12
CA GLN A 21 -14.04 -0.82 -0.18
C GLN A 21 -12.53 -1.10 -0.20
N ALA A 22 -11.84 -0.74 0.88
CA ALA A 22 -10.41 -0.98 1.01
C ALA A 22 -10.11 -2.50 1.05
N ARG A 23 -10.91 -3.26 1.78
CA ARG A 23 -10.75 -4.71 1.83
C ARG A 23 -10.81 -5.32 0.43
N LYS A 24 -11.79 -4.91 -0.35
CA LYS A 24 -11.93 -5.41 -1.73
C LYS A 24 -10.74 -4.99 -2.61
N PHE A 25 -10.33 -3.74 -2.50
CA PHE A 25 -9.21 -3.25 -3.30
C PHE A 25 -7.92 -3.99 -2.98
N TYR A 26 -7.55 -4.07 -1.71
CA TYR A 26 -6.26 -4.66 -1.32
C TYR A 26 -6.25 -6.18 -1.46
N SER A 27 -7.35 -6.87 -1.16
CA SER A 27 -7.37 -8.34 -1.27
C SER A 27 -7.73 -8.83 -2.66
N GLU A 28 -8.72 -8.22 -3.32
CA GLU A 28 -9.20 -8.73 -4.61
C GLU A 28 -8.48 -8.08 -5.79
N THR A 29 -8.27 -6.77 -5.75
CA THR A 29 -7.62 -6.07 -6.85
C THR A 29 -6.10 -6.23 -6.81
N LEU A 30 -5.48 -5.99 -5.65
CA LEU A 30 -4.02 -6.12 -5.51
C LEU A 30 -3.56 -7.54 -5.18
N GLY A 31 -4.44 -8.35 -4.61
CA GLY A 31 -4.11 -9.74 -4.31
C GLY A 31 -3.43 -9.98 -2.98
N PHE A 32 -3.47 -9.03 -2.04
CA PHE A 32 -2.93 -9.24 -0.71
C PHE A 32 -3.82 -10.20 0.07
N LYS A 33 -3.23 -11.01 0.92
CA LYS A 33 -3.99 -11.94 1.75
C LYS A 33 -4.63 -11.20 2.92
N LEU A 34 -5.95 -11.26 3.03
CA LEU A 34 -6.65 -10.73 4.20
C LEU A 34 -6.39 -11.66 5.38
N VAL A 35 -5.84 -11.14 6.47
CA VAL A 35 -5.52 -11.94 7.65
C VAL A 35 -6.43 -11.64 8.83
N ASP A 36 -7.02 -10.44 8.88
CA ASP A 36 -7.94 -10.08 9.96
C ASP A 36 -8.77 -8.88 9.53
N LYS A 37 -9.94 -8.73 10.14
CA LYS A 37 -10.72 -7.51 10.02
C LYS A 37 -11.46 -7.26 11.32
N ASN A 38 -11.65 -5.99 11.65
CA ASN A 38 -12.34 -5.58 12.86
C ASN A 38 -13.39 -4.55 12.48
N GLU A 39 -14.66 -4.96 12.48
CA GLU A 39 -15.74 -4.08 12.06
C GLU A 39 -15.93 -2.91 13.02
N ALA A 40 -15.75 -3.14 14.32
CA ALA A 40 -15.91 -2.08 15.32
C ALA A 40 -14.86 -0.99 15.14
N MET A 41 -13.63 -1.35 14.79
CA MET A 41 -12.55 -0.40 14.55
C MET A 41 -12.47 0.04 13.08
N LYS A 42 -13.28 -0.54 12.21
CA LYS A 42 -13.26 -0.27 10.76
C LYS A 42 -11.87 -0.48 10.19
N LEU A 43 -11.31 -1.63 10.47
CA LEU A 43 -9.93 -1.99 10.16
C LEU A 43 -9.89 -3.30 9.36
N ALA A 44 -9.05 -3.34 8.34
CA ALA A 44 -8.73 -4.57 7.62
C ALA A 44 -7.22 -4.73 7.58
N VAL A 45 -6.74 -5.94 7.87
CA VAL A 45 -5.32 -6.25 8.00
C VAL A 45 -4.93 -7.30 6.97
N PHE A 46 -3.82 -7.07 6.30
CA PHE A 46 -3.36 -7.91 5.19
C PHE A 46 -1.91 -8.32 5.36
N ASP A 47 -1.57 -9.46 4.76
CA ASP A 47 -0.19 -9.82 4.50
C ASP A 47 0.17 -9.31 3.10
N ALA A 48 1.07 -8.35 3.05
CA ALA A 48 1.51 -7.73 1.80
C ALA A 48 2.91 -8.22 1.39
N GLY A 49 3.08 -9.54 1.35
CA GLY A 49 4.36 -10.14 0.95
C GLY A 49 5.37 -10.22 2.09
N GLY A 50 4.92 -10.58 3.28
CA GLY A 50 5.78 -10.73 4.46
C GLY A 50 5.75 -9.54 5.40
N ILE A 51 5.06 -8.47 5.01
CA ILE A 51 4.87 -7.29 5.86
C ILE A 51 3.38 -7.14 6.15
N THR A 52 3.06 -6.87 7.41
CA THR A 52 1.68 -6.62 7.80
C THR A 52 1.28 -5.20 7.41
N PHE A 53 0.18 -5.08 6.72
CA PHE A 53 -0.34 -3.82 6.20
C PHE A 53 -1.80 -3.70 6.58
N ALA A 54 -2.24 -2.53 7.03
CA ALA A 54 -3.63 -2.34 7.43
C ALA A 54 -4.22 -1.08 6.80
N ALA A 55 -5.51 -1.19 6.47
CA ALA A 55 -6.29 -0.04 6.02
C ALA A 55 -7.37 0.20 7.06
N HIS A 56 -7.47 1.43 7.57
CA HIS A 56 -8.50 1.74 8.55
C HIS A 56 -9.10 3.13 8.34
N VAL A 57 -10.37 3.25 8.74
CA VAL A 57 -11.05 4.54 8.73
C VAL A 57 -10.56 5.33 9.95
N PRO A 58 -10.14 6.60 9.78
CA PRO A 58 -9.67 7.40 10.90
C PRO A 58 -10.72 7.48 12.01
N TRP A 59 -10.26 7.40 13.25
CA TRP A 59 -11.17 7.54 14.39
C TRP A 59 -11.65 8.98 14.51
N GLU A 60 -12.82 9.16 15.10
CA GLU A 60 -13.34 10.48 15.38
C GLU A 60 -12.34 11.23 16.27
N GLY A 61 -12.01 12.46 15.88
CA GLY A 61 -11.01 13.25 16.60
C GLY A 61 -9.58 12.98 16.19
N ASP A 62 -9.35 12.04 15.30
CA ASP A 62 -8.02 11.76 14.76
C ASP A 62 -7.60 12.95 13.90
N THR A 63 -6.56 13.66 14.33
CA THR A 63 -6.09 14.88 13.67
C THR A 63 -4.75 14.70 12.98
N GLY A 64 -4.27 13.48 12.91
CA GLY A 64 -2.96 13.22 12.31
C GLY A 64 -2.97 13.30 10.81
N ARG A 65 -2.46 12.25 10.19
CA ARG A 65 -2.41 12.15 8.75
C ARG A 65 -3.82 11.99 8.18
N GLY A 66 -4.16 12.77 7.17
CA GLY A 66 -5.46 12.68 6.52
C GLY A 66 -5.58 11.45 5.62
N ILE A 67 -6.66 11.42 4.83
CA ILE A 67 -6.90 10.38 3.82
C ILE A 67 -6.31 10.87 2.50
N GLY A 68 -5.59 9.98 1.82
CA GLY A 68 -4.98 10.29 0.51
C GLY A 68 -3.56 10.84 0.62
N GLY A 69 -2.95 11.03 -0.53
CA GLY A 69 -1.60 11.56 -0.62
C GLY A 69 -0.51 10.49 -0.66
N VAL A 70 0.73 10.94 -0.67
CA VAL A 70 1.88 10.04 -0.75
C VAL A 70 2.03 9.26 0.55
N THR A 71 2.04 7.93 0.44
CA THR A 71 2.15 7.07 1.62
C THR A 71 3.59 6.84 2.08
N GLY A 72 4.53 6.98 1.17
CA GLY A 72 5.92 6.62 1.43
C GLY A 72 6.18 5.12 1.41
N LEU A 73 5.18 4.32 1.05
CA LEU A 73 5.33 2.86 0.98
C LEU A 73 5.74 2.44 -0.42
N ILE A 74 6.69 1.52 -0.49
CA ILE A 74 7.28 1.07 -1.75
C ILE A 74 7.11 -0.44 -1.83
N PHE A 75 6.50 -0.90 -2.92
CA PHE A 75 6.39 -2.32 -3.23
C PHE A 75 7.44 -2.68 -4.27
N GLN A 76 7.92 -3.91 -4.22
CA GLN A 76 8.88 -4.41 -5.20
C GLN A 76 8.21 -5.42 -6.11
N THR A 77 8.60 -5.41 -7.37
CA THR A 77 8.19 -6.42 -8.36
C THR A 77 9.40 -6.84 -9.18
N GLU A 78 9.33 -8.04 -9.74
CA GLU A 78 10.36 -8.53 -10.66
C GLU A 78 10.09 -8.09 -12.11
N ASP A 79 8.84 -7.70 -12.41
CA ASP A 79 8.44 -7.27 -13.75
C ASP A 79 7.41 -6.16 -13.65
N ILE A 80 7.89 -4.93 -13.63
CA ILE A 80 7.04 -3.76 -13.42
C ILE A 80 6.11 -3.51 -14.61
N GLY A 81 6.53 -3.84 -15.82
CA GLY A 81 5.68 -3.70 -16.99
C GLY A 81 4.45 -4.58 -16.89
N SER A 82 4.65 -5.85 -16.55
CA SER A 82 3.54 -6.79 -16.35
C SER A 82 2.66 -6.39 -15.18
N ALA A 83 3.27 -5.93 -14.08
CA ALA A 83 2.51 -5.47 -12.91
C ALA A 83 1.60 -4.31 -13.26
N PHE A 84 2.10 -3.31 -13.99
CA PHE A 84 1.31 -2.15 -14.36
C PHE A 84 0.23 -2.48 -15.39
N ASP A 85 0.50 -3.40 -16.31
CA ASP A 85 -0.55 -3.88 -17.22
C ASP A 85 -1.70 -4.53 -16.44
N SER A 86 -1.38 -5.33 -15.43
CA SER A 86 -2.40 -5.95 -14.57
C SER A 86 -3.18 -4.92 -13.76
N LEU A 87 -2.50 -3.91 -13.20
CA LEU A 87 -3.16 -2.84 -12.47
C LEU A 87 -4.14 -2.10 -13.37
N LYS A 88 -3.73 -1.74 -14.58
CA LYS A 88 -4.59 -1.06 -15.54
C LYS A 88 -5.78 -1.91 -15.93
N ALA A 89 -5.57 -3.20 -16.16
CA ALA A 89 -6.63 -4.12 -16.55
C ALA A 89 -7.68 -4.26 -15.45
N ARG A 90 -7.30 -4.06 -14.19
CA ARG A 90 -8.21 -4.11 -13.04
C ARG A 90 -8.78 -2.75 -12.65
N GLY A 91 -8.55 -1.73 -13.47
CA GLY A 91 -9.10 -0.40 -13.26
C GLY A 91 -8.40 0.44 -12.21
N VAL A 92 -7.16 0.09 -11.85
CA VAL A 92 -6.38 0.87 -10.89
C VAL A 92 -5.87 2.13 -11.56
N ARG A 93 -6.01 3.27 -10.88
CA ARG A 93 -5.51 4.54 -11.41
C ARG A 93 -4.00 4.63 -11.24
N ILE A 94 -3.30 4.95 -12.32
CA ILE A 94 -1.86 5.07 -12.36
C ILE A 94 -1.45 6.53 -12.12
N GLY A 95 -0.49 6.75 -11.24
CA GLY A 95 0.08 8.08 -11.02
C GLY A 95 1.19 8.36 -12.01
N GLU A 96 2.30 7.64 -11.89
CA GLU A 96 3.42 7.73 -12.82
C GLU A 96 3.60 6.41 -13.52
N GLU A 97 3.71 6.44 -14.86
CA GLU A 97 4.06 5.26 -15.62
C GLU A 97 5.49 4.82 -15.29
N PRO A 98 5.79 3.51 -15.37
CA PRO A 98 7.14 3.05 -15.07
C PRO A 98 8.20 3.75 -15.91
N SER A 99 9.24 4.23 -15.27
CA SER A 99 10.40 4.84 -15.94
C SER A 99 11.67 4.55 -15.17
N LYS A 100 12.78 4.50 -15.89
CA LYS A 100 14.08 4.21 -15.28
C LYS A 100 14.56 5.40 -14.45
N ARG A 101 15.08 5.11 -13.26
CA ARG A 101 15.68 6.10 -12.37
C ARG A 101 17.16 5.75 -12.22
N ASP A 102 18.00 6.42 -12.98
CA ASP A 102 19.42 6.07 -13.07
C ASP A 102 20.14 6.16 -11.72
N SER A 103 19.80 7.17 -10.93
CA SER A 103 20.44 7.37 -9.63
C SER A 103 20.16 6.25 -8.63
N LEU A 104 19.06 5.52 -8.80
CA LEU A 104 18.65 4.45 -7.90
C LEU A 104 18.80 3.05 -8.52
N ASN A 105 19.14 3.00 -9.80
CA ASN A 105 19.23 1.75 -10.55
C ASN A 105 17.96 0.89 -10.45
N VAL A 106 16.82 1.56 -10.61
CA VAL A 106 15.49 0.91 -10.58
C VAL A 106 14.62 1.45 -11.70
N ILE A 107 13.58 0.70 -12.04
CA ILE A 107 12.44 1.21 -12.79
C ILE A 107 11.35 1.46 -11.76
N MET A 108 10.71 2.61 -11.81
CA MET A 108 9.75 3.03 -10.78
C MET A 108 8.49 3.63 -11.40
N GLY A 109 7.36 3.33 -10.79
CA GLY A 109 6.08 3.93 -11.13
C GLY A 109 5.22 4.04 -9.88
N THR A 110 4.05 4.67 -9.99
CA THR A 110 3.13 4.83 -8.86
C THR A 110 1.70 4.50 -9.25
N PHE A 111 0.92 4.09 -8.26
CA PHE A 111 -0.52 3.88 -8.43
C PHE A 111 -1.25 4.37 -7.19
N TYR A 112 -2.58 4.51 -7.32
CA TYR A 112 -3.44 4.98 -6.25
C TYR A 112 -4.43 3.91 -5.81
N ASP A 113 -4.77 3.92 -4.53
CA ASP A 113 -5.95 3.19 -4.07
C ASP A 113 -7.21 4.07 -4.30
N PRO A 114 -8.43 3.58 -3.98
CA PRO A 114 -9.64 4.36 -4.20
C PRO A 114 -9.71 5.68 -3.44
N ASP A 115 -8.93 5.86 -2.39
CA ASP A 115 -8.90 7.07 -1.57
C ASP A 115 -7.72 7.97 -1.91
N ASP A 116 -7.08 7.76 -3.05
CA ASP A 116 -5.92 8.55 -3.51
C ASP A 116 -4.68 8.39 -2.63
N ASN A 117 -4.58 7.29 -1.90
CA ASN A 117 -3.32 6.93 -1.27
C ASN A 117 -2.37 6.47 -2.36
N GLU A 118 -1.21 7.10 -2.47
CA GLU A 118 -0.26 6.82 -3.55
C GLU A 118 0.85 5.90 -3.08
N PHE A 119 1.08 4.85 -3.84
CA PHE A 119 2.12 3.85 -3.57
C PHE A 119 3.13 3.82 -4.68
N VAL A 120 4.37 3.58 -4.31
CA VAL A 120 5.47 3.43 -5.25
C VAL A 120 5.71 1.95 -5.50
N VAL A 121 6.00 1.60 -6.74
CA VAL A 121 6.45 0.26 -7.12
C VAL A 121 7.79 0.41 -7.78
N TRP A 122 8.77 -0.39 -7.37
CA TRP A 122 10.03 -0.43 -8.09
C TRP A 122 10.46 -1.84 -8.44
N GLN A 123 11.17 -1.90 -9.58
CA GLN A 123 11.84 -3.10 -10.04
C GLN A 123 13.33 -2.82 -9.95
N PRO A 124 14.06 -3.49 -9.06
CA PRO A 124 15.52 -3.34 -9.01
C PRO A 124 16.16 -3.83 -10.31
N LEU A 125 17.11 -3.08 -10.81
CA LEU A 125 17.94 -3.51 -11.93
C LEU A 125 19.21 -4.15 -11.37
N ALA A 126 19.61 -5.27 -11.91
CA ALA A 126 20.70 -6.07 -11.38
C ALA A 126 22.04 -5.33 -11.36
#